data_4c9f2a03908b71a6784ad715ff68a042
#
_entry.id   4c9f2a03908b71a6784ad715ff68a042
#
_cell.length_a   1.000
_cell.length_b   1.000
_cell.length_c   1.000
_cell.angle_alpha   90.00
_cell.angle_beta   90.00
_cell.angle_gamma   90.00
#
_symmetry.space_group_name_H-M   'P 1'
#
loop_
_entity.id
_entity.type
_entity.pdbx_description
1 polymer ?
#
loop_
_entity_poly.entity_id
_entity_poly.type
_entity_poly.pdbx_seq_one_letter_code
_entity_poly.pdbx_strand_id
1 'polypeptide(L)'
;MPVPRSAKISMSASPYKQLEQEFKRLHAFRGALALLRWDAAVMMPRGSADVRGEQLAALETEHHALLTAPRIIRLLDRAQANTQGLADWQIANLREMRRQRDHAIATPVTLVSRLTKAASRAEARWLEARAQGKFEAFVPYLEEVVHLVRDKAALLGQALNLAPYDALVDEFSPGLTTADIDAMFKALSRRLPALIREAIIAQEGRPFLPLNGKFPAGKQRALVVEVMKAVGFQFDRGRLDESEHPFTEGVPGDLRVTTRFDPDDVFTGLLGALHETGHAMYDLGLPQEWRDQPVGRDRGMALEESQSLLIEMMVCRSRPFVRYVQPLIARHFGTSGPEWEVENVYGHLTRVQRGLIRVDADELTYPLHIMLRYELEKQLLSGELAVRDLREAWNAGMEQRLGIRPSNDLEGCLQDIHWAGGSFGYFPSYALGAVIAAQLYESMRAELAGLDEQLARGEFSGLFGWLRTHVHGLGAKVPVQELLKSATGKPLSAASFVRYVEAKYLETTASSAAA
;
A
#
# COMPACT_ATOMS: atom_id res chain seq x y z
N MET A 1 -40.45 -51.37 -28.46
CA MET A 1 -39.22 -51.47 -27.64
C MET A 1 -38.94 -50.10 -27.02
N PRO A 2 -38.93 -49.92 -25.71
CA PRO A 2 -38.61 -48.63 -25.11
C PRO A 2 -37.06 -48.49 -25.02
N VAL A 3 -36.58 -47.33 -25.44
CA VAL A 3 -35.18 -46.88 -25.33
C VAL A 3 -34.82 -46.66 -23.87
N PRO A 4 -33.72 -47.20 -23.33
CA PRO A 4 -33.33 -46.97 -21.95
C PRO A 4 -32.89 -45.52 -21.78
N ARG A 5 -33.55 -44.77 -20.87
CA ARG A 5 -33.06 -43.48 -20.39
C ARG A 5 -31.76 -43.69 -19.62
N SER A 6 -30.66 -43.25 -20.20
CA SER A 6 -29.39 -43.16 -19.49
C SER A 6 -29.56 -42.16 -18.35
N ALA A 7 -29.56 -42.66 -17.14
CA ALA A 7 -29.46 -41.85 -15.92
C ALA A 7 -28.09 -41.15 -15.96
N LYS A 8 -28.08 -39.85 -16.27
CA LYS A 8 -26.95 -39.00 -15.97
C LYS A 8 -26.83 -38.97 -14.45
N ILE A 9 -25.94 -39.75 -13.88
CA ILE A 9 -25.47 -39.57 -12.50
C ILE A 9 -24.76 -38.22 -12.52
N SER A 10 -25.45 -37.19 -12.08
CA SER A 10 -24.86 -35.90 -11.74
C SER A 10 -23.91 -36.14 -10.57
N MET A 11 -22.63 -36.40 -10.87
CA MET A 11 -21.60 -36.34 -9.82
C MET A 11 -21.67 -34.94 -9.22
N SER A 12 -22.19 -34.80 -8.00
CA SER A 12 -22.19 -33.53 -7.29
C SER A 12 -20.73 -33.04 -7.21
N ALA A 13 -20.48 -31.80 -7.64
CA ALA A 13 -19.14 -31.22 -7.60
C ALA A 13 -18.52 -31.40 -6.21
N SER A 14 -17.22 -31.68 -6.14
CA SER A 14 -16.51 -31.85 -4.86
C SER A 14 -16.70 -30.62 -3.97
N PRO A 15 -16.59 -30.74 -2.64
CA PRO A 15 -16.69 -29.60 -1.73
C PRO A 15 -15.76 -28.45 -2.13
N TYR A 16 -14.53 -28.75 -2.56
CA TYR A 16 -13.58 -27.77 -3.03
C TYR A 16 -14.08 -27.05 -4.31
N LYS A 17 -14.60 -27.76 -5.29
CA LYS A 17 -15.16 -27.15 -6.50
C LYS A 17 -16.39 -26.28 -6.25
N GLN A 18 -17.20 -26.61 -5.24
CA GLN A 18 -18.30 -25.76 -4.81
C GLN A 18 -17.78 -24.49 -4.16
N LEU A 19 -16.71 -24.55 -3.33
CA LEU A 19 -16.06 -23.38 -2.77
C LEU A 19 -15.49 -22.45 -3.84
N GLU A 20 -14.78 -22.98 -4.85
CA GLU A 20 -14.29 -22.17 -5.98
C GLU A 20 -15.42 -21.36 -6.63
N GLN A 21 -16.59 -21.94 -6.80
CA GLN A 21 -17.74 -21.23 -7.38
C GLN A 21 -18.29 -20.12 -6.45
N GLU A 22 -18.36 -20.38 -5.14
CA GLU A 22 -18.81 -19.35 -4.18
C GLU A 22 -17.80 -18.20 -4.09
N PHE A 23 -16.49 -18.50 -4.04
CA PHE A 23 -15.46 -17.46 -4.00
C PHE A 23 -15.35 -16.68 -5.31
N LYS A 24 -15.62 -17.30 -6.46
CA LYS A 24 -15.78 -16.59 -7.73
C LYS A 24 -16.93 -15.57 -7.68
N ARG A 25 -18.05 -15.89 -7.05
CA ARG A 25 -19.16 -14.94 -6.83
C ARG A 25 -18.73 -13.80 -5.90
N LEU A 26 -18.03 -14.12 -4.80
CA LEU A 26 -17.48 -13.11 -3.88
C LEU A 26 -16.50 -12.17 -4.59
N HIS A 27 -15.67 -12.68 -5.50
CA HIS A 27 -14.78 -11.86 -6.33
C HIS A 27 -15.56 -10.87 -7.22
N ALA A 28 -16.67 -11.30 -7.84
CA ALA A 28 -17.51 -10.42 -8.64
C ALA A 28 -18.13 -9.27 -7.83
N PHE A 29 -18.58 -9.53 -6.58
CA PHE A 29 -19.04 -8.48 -5.66
C PHE A 29 -17.92 -7.48 -5.34
N ARG A 30 -16.71 -7.96 -5.09
CA ARG A 30 -15.55 -7.08 -4.84
C ARG A 30 -15.25 -6.17 -6.02
N GLY A 31 -15.26 -6.71 -7.25
CA GLY A 31 -15.06 -5.90 -8.44
C GLY A 31 -16.12 -4.80 -8.60
N ALA A 32 -17.38 -5.11 -8.31
CA ALA A 32 -18.45 -4.11 -8.32
C ALA A 32 -18.26 -3.04 -7.23
N LEU A 33 -17.86 -3.44 -6.01
CA LEU A 33 -17.55 -2.52 -4.92
C LEU A 33 -16.37 -1.61 -5.25
N ALA A 34 -15.28 -2.16 -5.81
CA ALA A 34 -14.11 -1.42 -6.26
C ALA A 34 -14.49 -0.33 -7.28
N LEU A 35 -15.28 -0.69 -8.30
CA LEU A 35 -15.76 0.26 -9.30
C LEU A 35 -16.64 1.36 -8.70
N LEU A 36 -17.53 1.04 -7.76
CA LEU A 36 -18.38 2.02 -7.11
C LEU A 36 -17.60 2.97 -6.20
N ARG A 37 -16.55 2.48 -5.52
CA ARG A 37 -15.65 3.31 -4.70
C ARG A 37 -14.84 4.26 -5.57
N TRP A 38 -14.25 3.75 -6.66
CA TRP A 38 -13.56 4.58 -7.62
C TRP A 38 -14.49 5.68 -8.19
N ASP A 39 -15.69 5.31 -8.64
CA ASP A 39 -16.66 6.27 -9.16
C ASP A 39 -17.06 7.33 -8.12
N ALA A 40 -17.20 6.93 -6.86
CA ALA A 40 -17.49 7.86 -5.75
C ALA A 40 -16.40 8.93 -5.58
N ALA A 41 -15.13 8.56 -5.77
CA ALA A 41 -14.00 9.47 -5.63
C ALA A 41 -13.74 10.34 -6.87
N VAL A 42 -14.13 9.89 -8.08
CA VAL A 42 -13.67 10.47 -9.35
C VAL A 42 -14.80 11.10 -10.18
N MET A 43 -15.94 10.40 -10.32
CA MET A 43 -16.97 10.75 -11.31
C MET A 43 -18.31 11.09 -10.69
N MET A 44 -18.60 10.63 -9.48
CA MET A 44 -19.91 10.74 -8.85
C MET A 44 -20.34 12.21 -8.68
N PRO A 45 -21.56 12.58 -9.07
CA PRO A 45 -22.10 13.90 -8.74
C PRO A 45 -22.16 14.13 -7.23
N ARG A 46 -21.77 15.31 -6.74
CA ARG A 46 -21.69 15.64 -5.30
C ARG A 46 -22.98 15.36 -4.53
N GLY A 47 -24.14 15.54 -5.16
CA GLY A 47 -25.44 15.28 -4.52
C GLY A 47 -25.86 13.80 -4.46
N SER A 48 -25.02 12.86 -4.94
CA SER A 48 -25.36 11.43 -5.02
C SER A 48 -24.74 10.59 -3.89
N ALA A 49 -24.14 11.21 -2.87
CA ALA A 49 -23.41 10.51 -1.81
C ALA A 49 -24.30 9.51 -1.05
N ASP A 50 -25.54 9.90 -0.70
CA ASP A 50 -26.48 9.04 0.04
C ASP A 50 -26.84 7.81 -0.80
N VAL A 51 -27.19 7.99 -2.07
CA VAL A 51 -27.53 6.89 -2.99
C VAL A 51 -26.36 5.93 -3.17
N ARG A 52 -25.14 6.46 -3.31
CA ARG A 52 -23.93 5.63 -3.40
C ARG A 52 -23.63 4.88 -2.12
N GLY A 53 -23.83 5.52 -0.96
CA GLY A 53 -23.73 4.87 0.35
C GLY A 53 -24.68 3.68 0.49
N GLU A 54 -25.94 3.82 0.05
CA GLU A 54 -26.92 2.72 0.05
C GLU A 54 -26.50 1.56 -0.88
N GLN A 55 -25.98 1.88 -2.09
CA GLN A 55 -25.50 0.87 -3.03
C GLN A 55 -24.31 0.08 -2.48
N LEU A 56 -23.32 0.75 -1.91
CA LEU A 56 -22.16 0.13 -1.29
C LEU A 56 -22.58 -0.74 -0.10
N ALA A 57 -23.41 -0.21 0.80
CA ALA A 57 -23.89 -0.94 1.98
C ALA A 57 -24.66 -2.20 1.59
N ALA A 58 -25.51 -2.16 0.57
CA ALA A 58 -26.25 -3.32 0.07
C ALA A 58 -25.29 -4.41 -0.44
N LEU A 59 -24.32 -4.06 -1.28
CA LEU A 59 -23.35 -5.02 -1.84
C LEU A 59 -22.41 -5.58 -0.75
N GLU A 60 -21.95 -4.76 0.18
CA GLU A 60 -21.11 -5.19 1.30
C GLU A 60 -21.87 -6.17 2.22
N THR A 61 -23.14 -5.89 2.49
CA THR A 61 -24.01 -6.77 3.30
C THR A 61 -24.18 -8.13 2.62
N GLU A 62 -24.48 -8.17 1.33
CA GLU A 62 -24.63 -9.41 0.58
C GLU A 62 -23.29 -10.17 0.47
N HIS A 63 -22.18 -9.49 0.23
CA HIS A 63 -20.85 -10.10 0.23
C HIS A 63 -20.54 -10.75 1.57
N HIS A 64 -20.76 -10.03 2.68
CA HIS A 64 -20.55 -10.55 4.03
C HIS A 64 -21.47 -11.74 4.34
N ALA A 65 -22.75 -11.65 4.03
CA ALA A 65 -23.72 -12.73 4.23
C ALA A 65 -23.34 -14.00 3.45
N LEU A 66 -22.87 -13.86 2.20
CA LEU A 66 -22.36 -14.99 1.42
C LEU A 66 -21.13 -15.63 2.06
N LEU A 67 -20.14 -14.82 2.46
CA LEU A 67 -18.88 -15.30 3.03
C LEU A 67 -19.07 -16.00 4.39
N THR A 68 -20.01 -15.52 5.20
CA THR A 68 -20.29 -16.05 6.54
C THR A 68 -21.39 -17.14 6.57
N ALA A 69 -21.97 -17.46 5.41
CA ALA A 69 -23.06 -18.43 5.33
C ALA A 69 -22.67 -19.80 5.94
N PRO A 70 -23.59 -20.47 6.69
CA PRO A 70 -23.33 -21.80 7.27
C PRO A 70 -22.93 -22.87 6.24
N ARG A 71 -23.28 -22.67 4.97
CA ARG A 71 -22.85 -23.54 3.88
C ARG A 71 -21.35 -23.46 3.64
N ILE A 72 -20.76 -22.27 3.70
CA ILE A 72 -19.33 -22.07 3.46
C ILE A 72 -18.50 -22.83 4.49
N ILE A 73 -18.82 -22.74 5.80
CA ILE A 73 -18.08 -23.49 6.82
C ILE A 73 -18.17 -25.00 6.61
N ARG A 74 -19.36 -25.52 6.31
CA ARG A 74 -19.51 -26.95 6.05
C ARG A 74 -18.71 -27.43 4.82
N LEU A 75 -18.62 -26.60 3.79
CA LEU A 75 -17.80 -26.91 2.60
C LEU A 75 -16.32 -26.84 2.92
N LEU A 76 -15.87 -25.84 3.69
CA LEU A 76 -14.48 -25.70 4.13
C LEU A 76 -14.05 -26.89 4.98
N ASP A 77 -14.86 -27.28 5.99
CA ASP A 77 -14.55 -28.43 6.85
C ASP A 77 -14.46 -29.74 6.06
N ARG A 78 -15.38 -29.95 5.13
CA ARG A 78 -15.37 -31.15 4.25
C ARG A 78 -14.20 -31.17 3.27
N ALA A 79 -13.83 -30.00 2.73
CA ALA A 79 -12.69 -29.89 1.82
C ALA A 79 -11.36 -30.09 2.54
N GLN A 80 -11.23 -29.53 3.76
CA GLN A 80 -10.03 -29.70 4.60
C GLN A 80 -9.87 -31.14 5.13
N ALA A 81 -10.98 -31.81 5.45
CA ALA A 81 -10.94 -33.21 5.88
C ALA A 81 -10.49 -34.20 4.78
N ASN A 82 -10.57 -33.78 3.51
CA ASN A 82 -10.13 -34.60 2.38
C ASN A 82 -9.43 -33.74 1.33
N THR A 83 -8.13 -33.53 1.53
CA THR A 83 -7.24 -32.79 0.59
C THR A 83 -6.56 -33.73 -0.41
N GLN A 84 -6.79 -35.04 -0.35
CA GLN A 84 -6.19 -35.99 -1.27
C GLN A 84 -6.60 -35.67 -2.72
N GLY A 85 -5.60 -35.52 -3.60
CA GLY A 85 -5.81 -35.17 -5.00
C GLY A 85 -5.94 -33.66 -5.28
N LEU A 86 -5.84 -32.81 -4.26
CA LEU A 86 -5.69 -31.37 -4.47
C LEU A 86 -4.23 -31.02 -4.77
N ALA A 87 -4.02 -30.16 -5.76
CA ALA A 87 -2.71 -29.58 -6.05
C ALA A 87 -2.32 -28.52 -5.00
N ASP A 88 -1.03 -28.20 -4.89
CA ASP A 88 -0.50 -27.22 -3.92
C ASP A 88 -1.23 -25.89 -3.95
N TRP A 89 -1.54 -25.36 -5.14
CA TRP A 89 -2.32 -24.14 -5.32
C TRP A 89 -3.74 -24.24 -4.75
N GLN A 90 -4.37 -25.40 -4.89
CA GLN A 90 -5.73 -25.65 -4.35
C GLN A 90 -5.70 -25.75 -2.83
N ILE A 91 -4.65 -26.35 -2.26
CA ILE A 91 -4.44 -26.40 -0.81
C ILE A 91 -4.21 -24.99 -0.26
N ALA A 92 -3.37 -24.20 -0.91
CA ALA A 92 -3.14 -22.81 -0.55
C ALA A 92 -4.43 -21.96 -0.68
N ASN A 93 -5.20 -22.18 -1.75
CA ASN A 93 -6.49 -21.49 -1.95
C ASN A 93 -7.49 -21.84 -0.82
N LEU A 94 -7.56 -23.09 -0.42
CA LEU A 94 -8.43 -23.53 0.68
C LEU A 94 -8.03 -22.88 2.01
N ARG A 95 -6.73 -22.69 2.26
CA ARG A 95 -6.22 -21.95 3.42
C ARG A 95 -6.65 -20.48 3.38
N GLU A 96 -6.50 -19.80 2.25
CA GLU A 96 -6.89 -18.38 2.12
C GLU A 96 -8.42 -18.20 2.16
N MET A 97 -9.20 -19.14 1.63
CA MET A 97 -10.67 -19.17 1.78
C MET A 97 -11.06 -19.26 3.26
N ARG A 98 -10.41 -20.14 4.02
CA ARG A 98 -10.63 -20.30 5.46
C ARG A 98 -10.28 -19.02 6.20
N ARG A 99 -9.10 -18.46 5.94
CA ARG A 99 -8.63 -17.22 6.55
C ARG A 99 -9.64 -16.08 6.36
N GLN A 100 -10.09 -15.82 5.13
CA GLN A 100 -11.06 -14.75 4.85
C GLN A 100 -12.37 -14.93 5.60
N ARG A 101 -12.86 -16.15 5.66
CA ARG A 101 -14.08 -16.46 6.40
C ARG A 101 -13.89 -16.28 7.91
N ASP A 102 -12.79 -16.76 8.47
CA ASP A 102 -12.52 -16.70 9.91
C ASP A 102 -12.36 -15.25 10.38
N HIS A 103 -11.71 -14.38 9.60
CA HIS A 103 -11.72 -12.94 9.85
C HIS A 103 -13.15 -12.34 9.81
N ALA A 104 -13.94 -12.72 8.82
CA ALA A 104 -15.30 -12.16 8.66
C ALA A 104 -16.25 -12.53 9.82
N ILE A 105 -16.12 -13.72 10.40
CA ILE A 105 -17.00 -14.16 11.50
C ILE A 105 -16.49 -13.78 12.88
N ALA A 106 -15.20 -13.47 13.02
CA ALA A 106 -14.60 -13.11 14.30
C ALA A 106 -15.23 -11.85 14.92
N THR A 107 -15.71 -10.95 14.08
CA THR A 107 -16.34 -9.70 14.52
C THR A 107 -17.86 -9.80 14.38
N PRO A 108 -18.62 -9.77 15.48
CA PRO A 108 -20.08 -9.81 15.42
C PRO A 108 -20.65 -8.65 14.58
N VAL A 109 -21.70 -8.92 13.81
CA VAL A 109 -22.38 -7.92 12.95
C VAL A 109 -22.75 -6.64 13.70
N THR A 110 -23.16 -6.78 14.97
CA THR A 110 -23.48 -5.64 15.85
C THR A 110 -22.28 -4.75 16.10
N LEU A 111 -21.09 -5.31 16.30
CA LEU A 111 -19.84 -4.54 16.49
C LEU A 111 -19.40 -3.92 15.16
N VAL A 112 -19.48 -4.64 14.04
CA VAL A 112 -19.22 -4.10 12.70
C VAL A 112 -20.08 -2.86 12.45
N SER A 113 -21.40 -2.97 12.65
CA SER A 113 -22.35 -1.87 12.46
C SER A 113 -22.04 -0.66 13.37
N ARG A 114 -21.70 -0.89 14.65
CA ARG A 114 -21.32 0.17 15.58
C ARG A 114 -20.03 0.86 15.13
N LEU A 115 -19.01 0.09 14.77
CA LEU A 115 -17.72 0.63 14.32
C LEU A 115 -17.86 1.42 13.02
N THR A 116 -18.60 0.92 12.02
CA THR A 116 -18.87 1.64 10.77
C THR A 116 -19.54 2.99 11.03
N LYS A 117 -20.56 3.03 11.90
CA LYS A 117 -21.24 4.28 12.26
C LYS A 117 -20.34 5.24 13.04
N ALA A 118 -19.53 4.72 13.96
CA ALA A 118 -18.58 5.54 14.72
C ALA A 118 -17.49 6.11 13.80
N ALA A 119 -16.93 5.29 12.91
CA ALA A 119 -15.91 5.70 11.93
C ALA A 119 -16.46 6.80 11.00
N SER A 120 -17.63 6.61 10.41
CA SER A 120 -18.25 7.62 9.54
C SER A 120 -18.46 8.97 10.25
N ARG A 121 -18.90 8.95 11.52
CA ARG A 121 -19.02 10.18 12.32
C ARG A 121 -17.65 10.79 12.63
N ALA A 122 -16.68 9.95 12.99
CA ALA A 122 -15.33 10.39 13.33
C ALA A 122 -14.62 10.99 12.11
N GLU A 123 -14.75 10.41 10.92
CA GLU A 123 -14.21 10.97 9.67
C GLU A 123 -14.79 12.35 9.35
N ALA A 124 -16.12 12.51 9.44
CA ALA A 124 -16.76 13.81 9.24
C ALA A 124 -16.26 14.85 10.24
N ARG A 125 -16.12 14.48 11.52
CA ARG A 125 -15.61 15.36 12.57
C ARG A 125 -14.11 15.64 12.44
N TRP A 126 -13.33 14.65 11.97
CA TRP A 126 -11.93 14.87 11.66
C TRP A 126 -11.75 15.92 10.56
N LEU A 127 -12.55 15.88 9.48
CA LEU A 127 -12.53 16.92 8.44
C LEU A 127 -12.82 18.31 9.01
N GLU A 128 -13.84 18.44 9.87
CA GLU A 128 -14.18 19.71 10.52
C GLU A 128 -13.08 20.18 11.49
N ALA A 129 -12.56 19.29 12.32
CA ALA A 129 -11.49 19.57 13.28
C ALA A 129 -10.20 19.98 12.55
N ARG A 130 -9.88 19.30 11.45
CA ARG A 130 -8.75 19.64 10.57
C ARG A 130 -8.93 21.02 9.95
N ALA A 131 -10.10 21.34 9.40
CA ALA A 131 -10.37 22.67 8.82
C ALA A 131 -10.23 23.80 9.85
N GLN A 132 -10.48 23.52 11.14
CA GLN A 132 -10.37 24.48 12.24
C GLN A 132 -9.02 24.44 12.97
N GLY A 133 -8.19 23.42 12.74
CA GLY A 133 -6.95 23.19 13.48
C GLY A 133 -7.18 22.89 14.97
N LYS A 134 -8.26 22.17 15.33
CA LYS A 134 -8.68 21.94 16.71
C LYS A 134 -8.88 20.45 17.01
N PHE A 135 -7.87 19.80 17.53
CA PHE A 135 -7.90 18.38 17.88
C PHE A 135 -8.95 18.05 18.96
N GLU A 136 -9.17 18.94 19.95
CA GLU A 136 -10.12 18.72 21.06
C GLU A 136 -11.54 18.43 20.58
N ALA A 137 -11.96 19.03 19.47
CA ALA A 137 -13.29 18.79 18.89
C ALA A 137 -13.44 17.37 18.34
N PHE A 138 -12.33 16.71 18.01
CA PHE A 138 -12.29 15.35 17.47
C PHE A 138 -12.16 14.26 18.55
N VAL A 139 -11.60 14.59 19.72
CA VAL A 139 -11.30 13.63 20.80
C VAL A 139 -12.46 12.70 21.14
N PRO A 140 -13.70 13.13 21.41
CA PRO A 140 -14.77 12.22 21.81
C PRO A 140 -15.13 11.17 20.74
N TYR A 141 -14.99 11.54 19.47
CA TYR A 141 -15.28 10.64 18.35
C TYR A 141 -14.16 9.62 18.14
N LEU A 142 -12.91 10.03 18.32
CA LEU A 142 -11.78 9.11 18.28
C LEU A 142 -11.78 8.16 19.48
N GLU A 143 -12.17 8.62 20.68
CA GLU A 143 -12.33 7.75 21.86
C GLU A 143 -13.34 6.61 21.60
N GLU A 144 -14.48 6.92 20.97
CA GLU A 144 -15.48 5.91 20.59
C GLU A 144 -14.90 4.89 19.61
N VAL A 145 -14.19 5.36 18.57
CA VAL A 145 -13.55 4.47 17.57
C VAL A 145 -12.49 3.58 18.24
N VAL A 146 -11.58 4.15 19.04
CA VAL A 146 -10.54 3.40 19.76
C VAL A 146 -11.14 2.32 20.65
N HIS A 147 -12.22 2.63 21.38
CA HIS A 147 -12.91 1.65 22.22
C HIS A 147 -13.45 0.47 21.39
N LEU A 148 -14.14 0.75 20.28
CA LEU A 148 -14.70 -0.29 19.41
C LEU A 148 -13.62 -1.11 18.69
N VAL A 149 -12.49 -0.48 18.34
CA VAL A 149 -11.33 -1.18 17.75
C VAL A 149 -10.67 -2.10 18.79
N ARG A 150 -10.59 -1.71 20.07
CA ARG A 150 -10.12 -2.60 21.14
C ARG A 150 -11.01 -3.85 21.26
N ASP A 151 -12.34 -3.67 21.24
CA ASP A 151 -13.27 -4.79 21.25
C ASP A 151 -13.07 -5.72 20.04
N LYS A 152 -12.92 -5.14 18.84
CA LYS A 152 -12.63 -5.88 17.61
C LYS A 152 -11.31 -6.63 17.70
N ALA A 153 -10.23 -5.98 18.15
CA ALA A 153 -8.91 -6.57 18.27
C ALA A 153 -8.90 -7.77 19.24
N ALA A 154 -9.62 -7.68 20.37
CA ALA A 154 -9.74 -8.77 21.32
C ALA A 154 -10.46 -9.99 20.71
N LEU A 155 -11.57 -9.77 20.00
CA LEU A 155 -12.34 -10.83 19.33
C LEU A 155 -11.55 -11.49 18.19
N LEU A 156 -10.90 -10.69 17.35
CA LEU A 156 -10.01 -11.19 16.29
C LEU A 156 -8.85 -11.99 16.88
N GLY A 157 -8.18 -11.45 17.91
CA GLY A 157 -7.08 -12.12 18.59
C GLY A 157 -7.50 -13.48 19.15
N GLN A 158 -8.66 -13.56 19.79
CA GLN A 158 -9.21 -14.82 20.28
C GLN A 158 -9.50 -15.81 19.14
N ALA A 159 -10.14 -15.35 18.07
CA ALA A 159 -10.52 -16.21 16.94
C ALA A 159 -9.31 -16.72 16.15
N LEU A 160 -8.28 -15.91 16.00
CA LEU A 160 -7.08 -16.21 15.20
C LEU A 160 -5.93 -16.76 16.06
N ASN A 161 -6.07 -16.82 17.38
CA ASN A 161 -5.01 -17.16 18.34
C ASN A 161 -3.76 -16.25 18.19
N LEU A 162 -4.01 -14.93 18.08
CA LEU A 162 -3.02 -13.88 17.98
C LEU A 162 -3.14 -12.89 19.15
N ALA A 163 -2.07 -12.12 19.43
CA ALA A 163 -2.21 -10.96 20.28
C ALA A 163 -3.18 -9.94 19.64
N PRO A 164 -3.94 -9.14 20.41
CA PRO A 164 -4.96 -8.26 19.86
C PRO A 164 -4.44 -7.31 18.76
N TYR A 165 -3.28 -6.69 18.96
CA TYR A 165 -2.71 -5.81 17.93
C TYR A 165 -2.17 -6.59 16.72
N ASP A 166 -1.58 -7.78 16.92
CA ASP A 166 -1.16 -8.66 15.83
C ASP A 166 -2.34 -9.08 14.95
N ALA A 167 -3.51 -9.29 15.55
CA ALA A 167 -4.72 -9.63 14.80
C ALA A 167 -5.20 -8.47 13.90
N LEU A 168 -5.00 -7.21 14.33
CA LEU A 168 -5.25 -6.04 13.48
C LEU A 168 -4.21 -5.91 12.36
N VAL A 169 -2.94 -6.16 12.66
CA VAL A 169 -1.87 -6.19 11.65
C VAL A 169 -2.13 -7.28 10.61
N ASP A 170 -2.61 -8.47 11.03
CA ASP A 170 -2.91 -9.59 10.12
C ASP A 170 -4.05 -9.29 9.14
N GLU A 171 -4.95 -8.36 9.44
CA GLU A 171 -5.96 -7.90 8.48
C GLU A 171 -5.32 -7.28 7.24
N PHE A 172 -4.23 -6.54 7.41
CA PHE A 172 -3.54 -5.80 6.35
C PHE A 172 -2.30 -6.52 5.83
N SER A 173 -1.54 -7.14 6.69
CA SER A 173 -0.25 -7.78 6.36
C SER A 173 -0.18 -9.20 6.95
N PRO A 174 -0.86 -10.16 6.32
CA PRO A 174 -1.00 -11.53 6.82
C PRO A 174 0.32 -12.21 7.17
N GLY A 175 0.41 -12.70 8.41
CA GLY A 175 1.56 -13.45 8.90
C GLY A 175 2.74 -12.58 9.36
N LEU A 176 2.59 -11.25 9.41
CA LEU A 176 3.53 -10.35 10.10
C LEU A 176 3.01 -10.07 11.51
N THR A 177 3.93 -9.97 12.46
CA THR A 177 3.64 -9.77 13.87
C THR A 177 4.33 -8.52 14.42
N THR A 178 3.91 -8.06 15.60
CA THR A 178 4.59 -7.00 16.34
C THR A 178 6.06 -7.35 16.62
N ALA A 179 6.38 -8.62 16.81
CA ALA A 179 7.76 -9.06 17.00
C ALA A 179 8.63 -8.80 15.76
N ASP A 180 8.09 -9.06 14.55
CA ASP A 180 8.76 -8.76 13.28
C ASP A 180 8.92 -7.25 13.10
N ILE A 181 7.86 -6.49 13.37
CA ILE A 181 7.83 -5.02 13.22
C ILE A 181 8.80 -4.37 14.21
N ASP A 182 8.76 -4.74 15.49
CA ASP A 182 9.63 -4.19 16.54
C ASP A 182 11.11 -4.46 16.24
N ALA A 183 11.45 -5.67 15.76
CA ALA A 183 12.82 -5.99 15.35
C ALA A 183 13.31 -5.10 14.21
N MET A 184 12.44 -4.89 13.20
CA MET A 184 12.70 -4.04 12.05
C MET A 184 12.88 -2.57 12.46
N PHE A 185 11.92 -2.02 13.21
CA PHE A 185 11.93 -0.63 13.65
C PHE A 185 13.09 -0.33 14.60
N LYS A 186 13.46 -1.28 15.45
CA LYS A 186 14.65 -1.17 16.30
C LYS A 186 15.94 -1.08 15.47
N ALA A 187 16.05 -1.85 14.38
CA ALA A 187 17.21 -1.79 13.49
C ALA A 187 17.29 -0.43 12.77
N LEU A 188 16.16 0.05 12.21
CA LEU A 188 16.09 1.34 11.55
C LEU A 188 16.35 2.52 12.49
N SER A 189 15.76 2.52 13.70
CA SER A 189 15.93 3.57 14.71
C SER A 189 17.38 3.77 15.15
N ARG A 190 18.21 2.73 15.05
CA ARG A 190 19.64 2.84 15.40
C ARG A 190 20.45 3.61 14.36
N ARG A 191 20.08 3.56 13.09
CA ARG A 191 20.89 4.10 11.98
C ARG A 191 20.30 5.36 11.35
N LEU A 192 18.99 5.42 11.14
CA LEU A 192 18.34 6.51 10.40
C LEU A 192 18.58 7.91 10.99
N PRO A 193 18.51 8.15 12.33
CA PRO A 193 18.75 9.49 12.85
C PRO A 193 20.15 10.05 12.57
N ALA A 194 21.16 9.19 12.56
CA ALA A 194 22.52 9.57 12.19
C ALA A 194 22.60 9.81 10.67
N LEU A 195 22.06 8.92 9.87
CA LEU A 195 22.07 8.98 8.41
C LEU A 195 21.36 10.23 7.87
N ILE A 196 20.23 10.60 8.48
CA ILE A 196 19.52 11.87 8.13
C ILE A 196 20.43 13.07 8.34
N ARG A 197 21.16 13.14 9.47
CA ARG A 197 22.10 14.24 9.72
C ARG A 197 23.25 14.25 8.72
N GLU A 198 23.83 13.08 8.45
CA GLU A 198 24.93 12.92 7.48
C GLU A 198 24.47 13.32 6.07
N ALA A 199 23.28 12.90 5.64
CA ALA A 199 22.70 13.26 4.34
C ALA A 199 22.41 14.76 4.22
N ILE A 200 21.84 15.39 5.25
CA ILE A 200 21.61 16.84 5.27
C ILE A 200 22.92 17.60 5.14
N ILE A 201 23.96 17.24 5.89
CA ILE A 201 25.28 17.87 5.79
C ILE A 201 25.90 17.66 4.39
N ALA A 202 25.79 16.46 3.83
CA ALA A 202 26.32 16.15 2.50
C ALA A 202 25.65 16.99 1.38
N GLN A 203 24.37 17.32 1.53
CA GLN A 203 23.65 18.13 0.53
C GLN A 203 23.82 19.64 0.71
N GLU A 204 24.19 20.16 1.90
CA GLU A 204 24.46 21.59 2.12
C GLU A 204 25.57 22.13 1.23
N GLY A 205 26.56 21.30 0.89
CA GLY A 205 27.63 21.64 -0.06
C GLY A 205 27.22 21.64 -1.54
N ARG A 206 25.96 21.35 -1.88
CA ARG A 206 25.45 21.24 -3.24
C ARG A 206 24.20 22.12 -3.40
N PRO A 207 24.35 23.38 -3.82
CA PRO A 207 23.20 24.24 -4.06
C PRO A 207 22.37 23.68 -5.22
N PHE A 208 21.07 23.48 -4.99
CA PHE A 208 20.12 23.09 -6.01
C PHE A 208 19.52 24.34 -6.65
N LEU A 209 19.50 24.37 -7.98
CA LEU A 209 18.78 25.38 -8.73
C LEU A 209 17.28 25.07 -8.69
N PRO A 210 16.39 26.01 -8.36
CA PRO A 210 14.95 25.76 -8.32
C PRO A 210 14.43 25.29 -9.67
N LEU A 211 13.57 24.27 -9.67
CA LEU A 211 12.87 23.79 -10.86
C LEU A 211 11.69 24.72 -11.15
N ASN A 212 11.98 25.81 -11.87
CA ASN A 212 10.95 26.78 -12.22
C ASN A 212 10.22 26.37 -13.50
N GLY A 213 8.92 26.56 -13.53
CA GLY A 213 8.09 26.27 -14.70
C GLY A 213 6.61 26.40 -14.42
N LYS A 214 5.82 26.29 -15.48
CA LYS A 214 4.37 26.10 -15.39
C LYS A 214 4.02 24.82 -16.11
N PHE A 215 3.35 23.93 -15.41
CA PHE A 215 3.09 22.58 -15.84
C PHE A 215 1.56 22.33 -15.94
N PRO A 216 0.91 22.80 -17.03
CA PRO A 216 -0.53 22.63 -17.21
C PRO A 216 -0.96 21.16 -17.10
N ALA A 217 -2.02 20.87 -16.36
CA ALA A 217 -2.48 19.50 -16.06
C ALA A 217 -2.64 18.62 -17.31
N GLY A 218 -3.17 19.16 -18.43
CA GLY A 218 -3.29 18.41 -19.68
C GLY A 218 -1.95 17.94 -20.26
N LYS A 219 -0.88 18.75 -20.13
CA LYS A 219 0.47 18.35 -20.53
C LYS A 219 1.11 17.36 -19.56
N GLN A 220 0.90 17.56 -18.25
CA GLN A 220 1.32 16.58 -17.23
C GLN A 220 0.67 15.22 -17.49
N ARG A 221 -0.65 15.19 -17.72
CA ARG A 221 -1.36 13.96 -18.06
C ARG A 221 -0.77 13.27 -19.30
N ALA A 222 -0.43 14.03 -20.35
CA ALA A 222 0.17 13.47 -21.56
C ALA A 222 1.55 12.84 -21.27
N LEU A 223 2.41 13.51 -20.49
CA LEU A 223 3.68 12.97 -20.02
C LEU A 223 3.49 11.70 -19.20
N VAL A 224 2.60 11.74 -18.20
CA VAL A 224 2.33 10.59 -17.32
C VAL A 224 1.85 9.38 -18.11
N VAL A 225 0.90 9.56 -19.04
CA VAL A 225 0.40 8.48 -19.92
C VAL A 225 1.52 7.89 -20.77
N GLU A 226 2.44 8.71 -21.27
CA GLU A 226 3.59 8.24 -22.03
C GLU A 226 4.54 7.38 -21.18
N VAL A 227 4.87 7.84 -19.96
CA VAL A 227 5.73 7.08 -19.04
C VAL A 227 5.03 5.81 -18.55
N MET A 228 3.75 5.85 -18.19
CA MET A 228 2.99 4.66 -17.81
C MET A 228 2.98 3.60 -18.91
N LYS A 229 2.86 4.00 -20.18
CA LYS A 229 2.96 3.07 -21.34
C LYS A 229 4.35 2.45 -21.44
N ALA A 230 5.42 3.21 -21.23
CA ALA A 230 6.79 2.70 -21.22
C ALA A 230 6.99 1.70 -20.07
N VAL A 231 6.41 1.97 -18.89
CA VAL A 231 6.40 1.06 -17.74
C VAL A 231 5.66 -0.25 -18.05
N GLY A 232 4.72 -0.24 -18.98
CA GLY A 232 3.96 -1.41 -19.42
C GLY A 232 2.49 -1.43 -18.98
N PHE A 233 1.97 -0.30 -18.47
CA PHE A 233 0.56 -0.17 -18.11
C PHE A 233 -0.34 -0.27 -19.34
N GLN A 234 -1.36 -1.13 -19.26
CA GLN A 234 -2.26 -1.47 -20.37
C GLN A 234 -3.53 -0.64 -20.28
N PHE A 235 -3.63 0.43 -21.08
CA PHE A 235 -4.78 1.33 -21.12
C PHE A 235 -6.06 0.74 -21.75
N ASP A 236 -5.99 -0.44 -22.34
CA ASP A 236 -7.15 -1.25 -22.75
C ASP A 236 -7.79 -2.01 -21.58
N ARG A 237 -7.08 -2.13 -20.46
CA ARG A 237 -7.51 -2.82 -19.22
C ARG A 237 -7.43 -1.93 -17.98
N GLY A 238 -7.20 -0.65 -18.18
CA GLY A 238 -7.13 0.32 -17.09
C GLY A 238 -7.23 1.74 -17.58
N ARG A 239 -7.29 2.68 -16.64
CA ARG A 239 -7.38 4.10 -16.96
C ARG A 239 -6.66 4.95 -15.91
N LEU A 240 -6.30 6.18 -16.29
CA LEU A 240 -5.78 7.20 -15.40
C LEU A 240 -6.81 8.31 -15.27
N ASP A 241 -7.13 8.72 -14.05
CA ASP A 241 -8.02 9.83 -13.74
C ASP A 241 -7.39 10.78 -12.72
N GLU A 242 -8.10 11.85 -12.36
CA GLU A 242 -7.67 12.80 -11.34
C GLU A 242 -8.50 12.61 -10.07
N SER A 243 -7.84 12.65 -8.92
CA SER A 243 -8.47 12.63 -7.60
C SER A 243 -7.69 13.52 -6.62
N GLU A 244 -8.30 13.87 -5.50
CA GLU A 244 -7.66 14.68 -4.47
C GLU A 244 -6.47 13.96 -3.83
N HIS A 245 -6.64 12.66 -3.59
CA HIS A 245 -5.60 11.74 -3.12
C HIS A 245 -5.41 10.64 -4.17
N PRO A 246 -4.18 10.44 -4.72
CA PRO A 246 -3.88 9.32 -5.60
C PRO A 246 -4.25 7.98 -4.98
N PHE A 247 -4.76 7.06 -5.78
CA PHE A 247 -5.05 5.68 -5.39
C PHE A 247 -5.17 4.77 -6.61
N THR A 248 -4.97 3.48 -6.38
CA THR A 248 -5.29 2.41 -7.33
C THR A 248 -6.44 1.57 -6.80
N GLU A 249 -7.44 1.31 -7.60
CA GLU A 249 -8.60 0.49 -7.27
C GLU A 249 -8.97 -0.39 -8.47
N GLY A 250 -9.66 -1.49 -8.24
CA GLY A 250 -10.16 -2.35 -9.31
C GLY A 250 -9.93 -3.84 -9.07
N VAL A 251 -9.85 -4.55 -10.17
CA VAL A 251 -9.52 -5.99 -10.21
C VAL A 251 -8.61 -6.25 -11.42
N PRO A 252 -7.83 -7.34 -11.43
CA PRO A 252 -7.02 -7.68 -12.59
C PRO A 252 -7.84 -7.71 -13.88
N GLY A 253 -7.55 -6.80 -14.80
CA GLY A 253 -8.29 -6.61 -16.06
C GLY A 253 -9.26 -5.42 -16.12
N ASP A 254 -9.45 -4.70 -15.00
CA ASP A 254 -10.12 -3.39 -14.94
C ASP A 254 -9.52 -2.56 -13.80
N LEU A 255 -8.38 -1.90 -14.06
CA LEU A 255 -7.61 -1.15 -13.07
C LEU A 255 -7.84 0.36 -13.21
N ARG A 256 -8.01 1.04 -12.08
CA ARG A 256 -8.34 2.45 -11.97
C ARG A 256 -7.26 3.17 -11.20
N VAL A 257 -6.35 3.81 -11.91
CA VAL A 257 -5.26 4.62 -11.35
C VAL A 257 -5.69 6.07 -11.30
N THR A 258 -5.39 6.75 -10.21
CA THR A 258 -5.63 8.19 -10.11
C THR A 258 -4.36 8.94 -9.71
N THR A 259 -4.29 10.22 -10.02
CA THR A 259 -3.22 11.12 -9.59
C THR A 259 -3.76 12.52 -9.39
N ARG A 260 -2.92 13.41 -8.85
CA ARG A 260 -3.21 14.84 -8.73
C ARG A 260 -2.10 15.64 -9.42
N PHE A 261 -2.48 16.59 -10.26
CA PHE A 261 -1.53 17.45 -10.96
C PHE A 261 -1.38 18.80 -10.23
N ASP A 262 -0.12 19.20 -10.01
CA ASP A 262 0.23 20.51 -9.48
C ASP A 262 0.76 21.39 -10.63
N PRO A 263 0.16 22.57 -10.91
CA PRO A 263 0.61 23.42 -12.00
C PRO A 263 2.01 24.01 -11.79
N ASP A 264 2.55 23.95 -10.57
CA ASP A 264 3.86 24.48 -10.21
C ASP A 264 4.91 23.38 -9.98
N ASP A 265 4.49 22.10 -9.93
CA ASP A 265 5.40 20.94 -9.76
C ASP A 265 5.01 19.75 -10.66
N VAL A 266 5.87 19.43 -11.62
CA VAL A 266 5.68 18.31 -12.55
C VAL A 266 5.87 16.94 -11.87
N PHE A 267 6.66 16.88 -10.80
CA PHE A 267 7.01 15.61 -10.17
C PHE A 267 5.92 15.11 -9.22
N THR A 268 5.17 15.97 -8.57
CA THR A 268 4.03 15.56 -7.72
C THR A 268 3.07 14.64 -8.48
N GLY A 269 2.59 15.08 -9.66
CA GLY A 269 1.68 14.28 -10.48
C GLY A 269 2.33 13.04 -11.10
N LEU A 270 3.58 13.15 -11.53
CA LEU A 270 4.32 12.05 -12.15
C LEU A 270 4.65 10.94 -11.15
N LEU A 271 5.23 11.30 -9.99
CA LEU A 271 5.61 10.30 -8.98
C LEU A 271 4.39 9.64 -8.36
N GLY A 272 3.33 10.41 -8.06
CA GLY A 272 2.07 9.84 -7.58
C GLY A 272 1.47 8.84 -8.57
N ALA A 273 1.39 9.19 -9.86
CA ALA A 273 0.90 8.26 -10.88
C ALA A 273 1.77 7.01 -11.03
N LEU A 274 3.09 7.12 -10.87
CA LEU A 274 4.01 5.98 -10.99
C LEU A 274 4.01 5.12 -9.73
N HIS A 275 3.79 5.69 -8.54
CA HIS A 275 3.49 4.96 -7.32
C HIS A 275 2.26 4.06 -7.54
N GLU A 276 1.15 4.66 -7.98
CA GLU A 276 -0.08 3.93 -8.27
C GLU A 276 0.07 2.94 -9.44
N THR A 277 0.92 3.25 -10.41
CA THR A 277 1.27 2.29 -11.47
C THR A 277 2.01 1.07 -10.91
N GLY A 278 2.81 1.24 -9.86
CA GLY A 278 3.46 0.12 -9.16
C GLY A 278 2.45 -0.88 -8.60
N HIS A 279 1.39 -0.40 -7.91
CA HIS A 279 0.25 -1.21 -7.47
C HIS A 279 -0.45 -1.90 -8.66
N ALA A 280 -0.78 -1.13 -9.69
CA ALA A 280 -1.45 -1.66 -10.88
C ALA A 280 -0.64 -2.74 -11.60
N MET A 281 0.68 -2.59 -11.67
CA MET A 281 1.57 -3.59 -12.29
C MET A 281 1.71 -4.85 -11.44
N TYR A 282 1.57 -4.74 -10.11
CA TYR A 282 1.45 -5.91 -9.24
C TYR A 282 0.19 -6.69 -9.56
N ASP A 283 -0.96 -6.05 -9.58
CA ASP A 283 -2.24 -6.66 -9.91
C ASP A 283 -2.25 -7.32 -11.29
N LEU A 284 -1.67 -6.66 -12.31
CA LEU A 284 -1.50 -7.22 -13.65
C LEU A 284 -0.56 -8.44 -13.69
N GLY A 285 0.36 -8.50 -12.75
CA GLY A 285 1.32 -9.59 -12.62
C GLY A 285 0.81 -10.81 -11.85
N LEU A 286 -0.31 -10.69 -11.12
CA LEU A 286 -0.91 -11.76 -10.33
C LEU A 286 -1.34 -12.97 -11.20
N PRO A 287 -1.39 -14.20 -10.62
CA PRO A 287 -1.67 -15.42 -11.38
C PRO A 287 -3.05 -15.41 -12.02
N GLN A 288 -3.11 -15.26 -13.34
CA GLN A 288 -4.35 -15.07 -14.11
C GLN A 288 -5.32 -16.27 -14.02
N GLU A 289 -4.81 -17.48 -13.87
CA GLU A 289 -5.64 -18.69 -13.68
C GLU A 289 -6.36 -18.72 -12.33
N TRP A 290 -5.87 -17.96 -11.33
CA TRP A 290 -6.41 -17.86 -9.98
C TRP A 290 -7.05 -16.50 -9.68
N ARG A 291 -7.19 -15.63 -10.67
CA ARG A 291 -7.62 -14.22 -10.50
C ARG A 291 -8.95 -14.04 -9.75
N ASP A 292 -9.86 -15.01 -9.84
CA ASP A 292 -11.17 -14.99 -9.17
C ASP A 292 -11.18 -15.79 -7.84
N GLN A 293 -9.99 -16.18 -7.36
CA GLN A 293 -9.81 -16.96 -6.15
C GLN A 293 -8.93 -16.22 -5.12
N PRO A 294 -9.11 -16.48 -3.81
CA PRO A 294 -8.28 -15.85 -2.77
C PRO A 294 -6.78 -16.01 -2.95
N VAL A 295 -6.31 -17.18 -3.38
CA VAL A 295 -4.89 -17.47 -3.57
C VAL A 295 -4.27 -16.66 -4.72
N GLY A 296 -5.06 -16.20 -5.66
CA GLY A 296 -4.63 -15.38 -6.79
C GLY A 296 -4.54 -13.89 -6.50
N ARG A 297 -4.77 -13.46 -5.26
CA ARG A 297 -4.70 -12.07 -4.84
C ARG A 297 -3.30 -11.68 -4.37
N ASP A 298 -3.14 -10.38 -4.08
CA ASP A 298 -1.99 -9.84 -3.37
C ASP A 298 -1.75 -10.56 -2.02
N ARG A 299 -0.53 -10.47 -1.50
CA ARG A 299 -0.17 -11.09 -0.21
C ARG A 299 -0.26 -10.11 0.96
N GLY A 300 -1.02 -9.06 0.82
CA GLY A 300 -1.28 -8.03 1.83
C GLY A 300 -0.47 -6.76 1.63
N MET A 301 -0.89 -5.73 2.37
CA MET A 301 -0.49 -4.34 2.15
C MET A 301 1.01 -4.08 2.26
N ALA A 302 1.76 -4.79 3.12
CA ALA A 302 3.20 -4.58 3.20
C ALA A 302 3.93 -5.01 1.90
N LEU A 303 3.50 -6.13 1.27
CA LEU A 303 4.06 -6.55 -0.01
C LEU A 303 3.54 -5.70 -1.15
N GLU A 304 2.27 -5.32 -1.12
CA GLU A 304 1.64 -4.46 -2.13
C GLU A 304 2.30 -3.08 -2.16
N GLU A 305 2.44 -2.43 -1.00
CA GLU A 305 3.14 -1.15 -0.87
C GLU A 305 4.62 -1.24 -1.28
N SER A 306 5.24 -2.42 -1.14
CA SER A 306 6.61 -2.59 -1.62
C SER A 306 6.73 -2.49 -3.14
N GLN A 307 5.68 -2.78 -3.90
CA GLN A 307 5.69 -2.68 -5.36
C GLN A 307 5.57 -1.22 -5.82
N SER A 308 4.72 -0.44 -5.17
CA SER A 308 4.60 1.00 -5.40
C SER A 308 5.87 1.76 -5.00
N LEU A 309 6.39 1.49 -3.79
CA LEU A 309 7.60 2.14 -3.28
C LEU A 309 8.88 1.72 -4.02
N LEU A 310 8.95 0.49 -4.55
CA LEU A 310 10.06 0.09 -5.42
C LEU A 310 10.10 0.97 -6.68
N ILE A 311 8.95 1.21 -7.29
CA ILE A 311 8.86 2.07 -8.47
C ILE A 311 9.13 3.52 -8.08
N GLU A 312 8.43 4.06 -7.08
CA GLU A 312 8.57 5.47 -6.71
C GLU A 312 9.97 5.80 -6.17
N MET A 313 10.42 5.05 -5.13
CA MET A 313 11.65 5.40 -4.40
C MET A 313 12.91 4.91 -5.10
N MET A 314 12.95 3.63 -5.52
CA MET A 314 14.18 3.02 -6.03
C MET A 314 14.38 3.29 -7.52
N VAL A 315 13.29 3.29 -8.29
CA VAL A 315 13.36 3.53 -9.74
C VAL A 315 13.22 5.03 -10.06
N CYS A 316 12.08 5.64 -9.73
CA CYS A 316 11.78 7.02 -10.19
C CYS A 316 12.67 8.08 -9.56
N ARG A 317 13.18 7.84 -8.35
CA ARG A 317 14.15 8.73 -7.68
C ARG A 317 15.60 8.28 -7.91
N SER A 318 15.91 7.76 -9.12
CA SER A 318 17.25 7.33 -9.52
C SER A 318 17.78 8.14 -10.70
N ARG A 319 19.12 8.24 -10.83
CA ARG A 319 19.76 8.90 -12.00
C ARG A 319 19.39 8.27 -13.34
N PRO A 320 19.33 6.93 -13.48
CA PRO A 320 18.86 6.32 -14.72
C PRO A 320 17.47 6.79 -15.13
N PHE A 321 16.51 6.81 -14.21
CA PHE A 321 15.16 7.28 -14.52
C PHE A 321 15.13 8.77 -14.86
N VAL A 322 15.89 9.61 -14.15
CA VAL A 322 15.97 11.04 -14.47
C VAL A 322 16.53 11.24 -15.88
N ARG A 323 17.55 10.48 -16.31
CA ARG A 323 18.05 10.52 -17.70
C ARG A 323 16.98 10.15 -18.73
N TYR A 324 16.10 9.23 -18.40
CA TYR A 324 14.99 8.86 -19.26
C TYR A 324 13.90 9.95 -19.31
N VAL A 325 13.47 10.46 -18.15
CA VAL A 325 12.29 11.32 -18.07
C VAL A 325 12.59 12.80 -18.39
N GLN A 326 13.79 13.28 -18.12
CA GLN A 326 14.18 14.69 -18.35
C GLN A 326 13.98 15.14 -19.80
N PRO A 327 14.38 14.40 -20.86
CA PRO A 327 14.09 14.78 -22.24
C PRO A 327 12.58 14.78 -22.56
N LEU A 328 11.80 13.92 -21.90
CA LEU A 328 10.34 13.91 -22.05
C LEU A 328 9.73 15.19 -21.45
N ILE A 329 10.18 15.57 -20.25
CA ILE A 329 9.75 16.83 -19.61
C ILE A 329 10.10 18.02 -20.51
N ALA A 330 11.32 18.09 -21.03
CA ALA A 330 11.75 19.14 -21.94
C ALA A 330 10.84 19.22 -23.19
N ARG A 331 10.48 18.09 -23.78
CA ARG A 331 9.60 18.02 -24.95
C ARG A 331 8.16 18.49 -24.65
N HIS A 332 7.59 18.11 -23.51
CA HIS A 332 6.23 18.47 -23.14
C HIS A 332 6.08 19.92 -22.69
N PHE A 333 7.10 20.45 -21.98
CA PHE A 333 6.98 21.74 -21.31
C PHE A 333 7.91 22.82 -21.86
N GLY A 334 8.90 22.45 -22.68
CA GLY A 334 9.89 23.38 -23.22
C GLY A 334 10.95 23.78 -22.18
N THR A 335 11.15 22.95 -21.16
CA THR A 335 12.13 23.20 -20.10
C THR A 335 13.56 23.08 -20.66
N SER A 336 14.44 23.99 -20.25
CA SER A 336 15.83 24.02 -20.65
C SER A 336 16.64 24.80 -19.61
N GLY A 337 17.96 24.62 -19.61
CA GLY A 337 18.83 25.31 -18.67
C GLY A 337 19.42 24.38 -17.60
N PRO A 338 20.41 24.89 -16.84
CA PRO A 338 21.15 24.10 -15.87
C PRO A 338 20.28 23.54 -14.74
N GLU A 339 19.15 24.18 -14.44
CA GLU A 339 18.19 23.69 -13.44
C GLU A 339 17.52 22.37 -13.85
N TRP A 340 17.46 22.07 -15.15
CA TRP A 340 16.89 20.85 -15.70
C TRP A 340 17.92 19.77 -16.04
N GLU A 341 19.19 20.00 -15.75
CA GLU A 341 20.20 18.96 -15.89
C GLU A 341 19.98 17.80 -14.92
N VAL A 342 20.38 16.60 -15.34
CA VAL A 342 20.12 15.34 -14.62
C VAL A 342 20.52 15.42 -13.15
N GLU A 343 21.70 15.96 -12.83
CA GLU A 343 22.19 16.00 -11.45
C GLU A 343 21.38 16.98 -10.57
N ASN A 344 20.91 18.09 -11.13
CA ASN A 344 20.06 19.02 -10.39
C ASN A 344 18.67 18.43 -10.14
N VAL A 345 18.04 17.84 -11.17
CA VAL A 345 16.74 17.16 -11.03
C VAL A 345 16.84 16.00 -10.04
N TYR A 346 17.87 15.17 -10.13
CA TYR A 346 18.13 14.09 -9.18
C TYR A 346 18.29 14.62 -7.75
N GLY A 347 19.03 15.72 -7.58
CA GLY A 347 19.18 16.37 -6.29
C GLY A 347 17.85 16.84 -5.67
N HIS A 348 16.92 17.36 -6.48
CA HIS A 348 15.56 17.69 -6.03
C HIS A 348 14.78 16.46 -5.59
N LEU A 349 14.81 15.38 -6.37
CA LEU A 349 14.08 14.14 -6.09
C LEU A 349 14.62 13.37 -4.88
N THR A 350 15.88 13.62 -4.52
CA THR A 350 16.56 12.94 -3.40
C THR A 350 16.90 13.89 -2.25
N ARG A 351 16.26 15.06 -2.20
CA ARG A 351 16.48 16.02 -1.13
C ARG A 351 15.97 15.48 0.20
N VAL A 352 16.84 15.43 1.21
CA VAL A 352 16.49 15.04 2.58
C VAL A 352 16.19 16.29 3.40
N GLN A 353 15.03 16.30 4.04
CA GLN A 353 14.65 17.38 4.94
C GLN A 353 13.75 16.85 6.05
N ARG A 354 13.90 17.42 7.25
CA ARG A 354 13.00 17.11 8.36
C ARG A 354 11.67 17.81 8.15
N GLY A 355 10.69 17.07 7.63
CA GLY A 355 9.34 17.55 7.41
C GLY A 355 8.39 17.11 8.52
N LEU A 356 7.34 17.92 8.79
CA LEU A 356 6.29 17.58 9.74
C LEU A 356 5.24 16.65 9.15
N ILE A 357 5.05 16.68 7.84
CA ILE A 357 3.97 15.96 7.13
C ILE A 357 4.48 14.64 6.55
N ARG A 358 3.83 13.54 6.93
CA ARG A 358 4.22 12.18 6.51
C ARG A 358 4.18 11.97 5.00
N VAL A 359 3.14 12.45 4.34
CA VAL A 359 2.96 12.24 2.89
C VAL A 359 3.99 13.00 2.05
N ASP A 360 4.64 14.01 2.61
CA ASP A 360 5.70 14.79 1.96
C ASP A 360 7.10 14.34 2.40
N ALA A 361 7.20 13.30 3.24
CA ALA A 361 8.46 12.84 3.80
C ALA A 361 9.35 12.18 2.74
N ASP A 362 10.65 12.45 2.80
CA ASP A 362 11.66 11.76 1.99
C ASP A 362 11.90 10.31 2.48
N GLU A 363 12.61 9.52 1.69
CA GLU A 363 12.86 8.10 1.95
C GLU A 363 13.52 7.81 3.31
N LEU A 364 14.32 8.75 3.84
CA LEU A 364 15.02 8.59 5.12
C LEU A 364 14.15 8.93 6.32
N THR A 365 13.32 9.97 6.19
CA THR A 365 12.47 10.46 7.28
C THR A 365 11.13 9.71 7.35
N TYR A 366 10.63 9.19 6.23
CA TYR A 366 9.36 8.46 6.14
C TYR A 366 9.21 7.31 7.16
N PRO A 367 10.17 6.38 7.34
CA PRO A 367 10.03 5.33 8.34
C PRO A 367 9.87 5.84 9.76
N LEU A 368 10.48 6.99 10.13
CA LEU A 368 10.36 7.56 11.46
C LEU A 368 8.95 8.09 11.74
N HIS A 369 8.28 8.64 10.74
CA HIS A 369 6.86 9.01 10.84
C HIS A 369 5.97 7.78 11.10
N ILE A 370 6.26 6.66 10.43
CA ILE A 370 5.49 5.43 10.61
C ILE A 370 5.73 4.81 11.99
N MET A 371 6.98 4.79 12.45
CA MET A 371 7.33 4.28 13.79
C MET A 371 6.58 5.04 14.89
N LEU A 372 6.46 6.37 14.77
CA LEU A 372 5.68 7.17 15.71
C LEU A 372 4.23 6.69 15.78
N ARG A 373 3.58 6.55 14.63
CA ARG A 373 2.18 6.11 14.55
C ARG A 373 1.97 4.72 15.11
N TYR A 374 2.85 3.80 14.79
CA TYR A 374 2.85 2.44 15.31
C TYR A 374 2.91 2.39 16.84
N GLU A 375 3.80 3.17 17.45
CA GLU A 375 3.91 3.23 18.91
C GLU A 375 2.69 3.86 19.57
N LEU A 376 2.16 4.94 18.97
CA LEU A 376 0.94 5.58 19.46
C LEU A 376 -0.29 4.65 19.32
N GLU A 377 -0.39 3.89 18.23
CA GLU A 377 -1.44 2.87 18.08
C GLU A 377 -1.39 1.82 19.20
N LYS A 378 -0.20 1.27 19.48
CA LYS A 378 -0.04 0.29 20.55
C LYS A 378 -0.46 0.86 21.91
N GLN A 379 -0.03 2.09 22.22
CA GLN A 379 -0.35 2.75 23.49
C GLN A 379 -1.86 3.12 23.58
N LEU A 380 -2.47 3.59 22.49
CA LEU A 380 -3.91 3.83 22.43
C LEU A 380 -4.69 2.53 22.64
N LEU A 381 -4.31 1.44 22.00
CA LEU A 381 -5.03 0.17 22.07
C LEU A 381 -4.79 -0.58 23.39
N SER A 382 -3.60 -0.48 24.02
CA SER A 382 -3.36 -1.03 25.35
C SER A 382 -4.02 -0.23 26.48
N GLY A 383 -4.33 1.05 26.23
CA GLY A 383 -4.86 1.98 27.22
C GLY A 383 -3.80 2.73 28.02
N GLU A 384 -2.51 2.55 27.67
CA GLU A 384 -1.41 3.33 28.25
C GLU A 384 -1.48 4.81 27.88
N LEU A 385 -2.05 5.14 26.70
CA LEU A 385 -2.28 6.51 26.25
C LEU A 385 -3.79 6.77 26.15
N ALA A 386 -4.27 7.82 26.80
CA ALA A 386 -5.62 8.32 26.59
C ALA A 386 -5.67 9.18 25.32
N VAL A 387 -6.78 9.13 24.57
CA VAL A 387 -6.93 9.88 23.32
C VAL A 387 -6.72 11.39 23.51
N ARG A 388 -7.22 11.96 24.64
CA ARG A 388 -7.01 13.39 24.98
C ARG A 388 -5.54 13.79 25.08
N ASP A 389 -4.63 12.87 25.40
CA ASP A 389 -3.20 13.11 25.58
C ASP A 389 -2.40 12.85 24.27
N LEU A 390 -3.08 12.41 23.21
CA LEU A 390 -2.46 12.04 21.92
C LEU A 390 -1.69 13.21 21.29
N ARG A 391 -2.19 14.45 21.36
CA ARG A 391 -1.50 15.64 20.84
C ARG A 391 -0.08 15.77 21.41
N GLU A 392 0.03 15.71 22.74
CA GLU A 392 1.32 15.87 23.39
C GLU A 392 2.25 14.68 23.14
N ALA A 393 1.71 13.45 23.18
CA ALA A 393 2.46 12.26 22.84
C ALA A 393 2.99 12.29 21.40
N TRP A 394 2.17 12.76 20.46
CA TRP A 394 2.59 12.98 19.06
C TRP A 394 3.72 14.01 18.97
N ASN A 395 3.56 15.19 19.57
CA ASN A 395 4.53 16.26 19.50
C ASN A 395 5.88 15.86 20.13
N ALA A 396 5.85 15.18 21.27
CA ALA A 396 7.05 14.65 21.92
C ALA A 396 7.72 13.57 21.04
N GLY A 397 6.94 12.71 20.42
CA GLY A 397 7.44 11.67 19.52
C GLY A 397 8.08 12.23 18.24
N MET A 398 7.51 13.29 17.64
CA MET A 398 8.10 14.00 16.50
C MET A 398 9.43 14.65 16.87
N GLU A 399 9.48 15.36 18.01
CA GLU A 399 10.70 15.98 18.51
C GLU A 399 11.80 14.94 18.78
N GLN A 400 11.45 13.83 19.41
CA GLN A 400 12.39 12.74 19.72
C GLN A 400 12.97 12.09 18.44
N ARG A 401 12.14 11.85 17.40
CA ARG A 401 12.54 11.11 16.21
C ARG A 401 13.12 11.98 15.12
N LEU A 402 12.52 13.11 14.88
CA LEU A 402 12.86 14.00 13.76
C LEU A 402 13.54 15.30 14.22
N GLY A 403 13.55 15.59 15.52
CA GLY A 403 14.14 16.81 16.08
C GLY A 403 13.36 18.07 15.73
N ILE A 404 12.08 17.92 15.39
CA ILE A 404 11.15 19.01 15.05
C ILE A 404 9.83 18.79 15.80
N ARG A 405 9.18 19.88 16.19
CA ARG A 405 7.93 19.83 16.94
C ARG A 405 6.83 20.55 16.17
N PRO A 406 5.67 19.93 15.96
CA PRO A 406 4.53 20.60 15.34
C PRO A 406 4.10 21.85 16.09
N SER A 407 3.81 22.93 15.37
CA SER A 407 3.34 24.20 15.94
C SER A 407 1.82 24.23 16.12
N ASN A 408 1.11 23.35 15.43
CA ASN A 408 -0.34 23.24 15.41
C ASN A 408 -0.79 21.79 15.13
N ASP A 409 -2.08 21.54 15.29
CA ASP A 409 -2.63 20.19 15.13
C ASP A 409 -2.64 19.69 13.68
N LEU A 410 -2.63 20.59 12.69
CA LEU A 410 -2.60 20.23 11.26
C LEU A 410 -1.24 19.64 10.87
N GLU A 411 -0.17 20.19 11.42
CA GLU A 411 1.18 19.66 11.31
C GLU A 411 1.41 18.44 12.23
N GLY A 412 0.51 18.25 13.20
CA GLY A 412 0.54 17.21 14.22
C GLY A 412 -0.46 16.09 13.99
N CYS A 413 -1.21 15.78 15.03
CA CYS A 413 -2.06 14.57 15.12
C CYS A 413 -3.31 14.58 14.22
N LEU A 414 -3.63 15.69 13.53
CA LEU A 414 -4.75 15.75 12.58
C LEU A 414 -4.34 15.50 11.11
N GLN A 415 -3.10 15.12 10.82
CA GLN A 415 -2.67 14.95 9.43
C GLN A 415 -3.18 13.68 8.75
N ASP A 416 -3.50 12.62 9.48
CA ASP A 416 -3.94 11.33 8.92
C ASP A 416 -5.38 10.99 9.31
N ILE A 417 -6.18 10.54 8.33
CA ILE A 417 -7.57 10.11 8.53
C ILE A 417 -7.71 8.68 9.06
N HIS A 418 -6.67 7.86 8.99
CA HIS A 418 -6.68 6.42 9.23
C HIS A 418 -7.38 6.02 10.55
N TRP A 419 -7.05 6.69 11.63
CA TRP A 419 -7.65 6.39 12.94
C TRP A 419 -9.12 6.77 13.04
N ALA A 420 -9.52 7.82 12.36
CA ALA A 420 -10.94 8.19 12.26
C ALA A 420 -11.75 7.07 11.58
N GLY A 421 -11.20 6.46 10.53
CA GLY A 421 -11.79 5.32 9.83
C GLY A 421 -11.64 3.96 10.55
N GLY A 422 -10.97 3.93 11.71
CA GLY A 422 -10.73 2.69 12.47
C GLY A 422 -9.61 1.81 11.91
N SER A 423 -8.76 2.33 11.02
CA SER A 423 -7.67 1.61 10.36
C SER A 423 -6.43 1.52 11.26
N PHE A 424 -6.55 0.84 12.40
CA PHE A 424 -5.45 0.53 13.29
C PHE A 424 -4.73 -0.76 12.84
N GLY A 425 -3.41 -0.81 12.98
CA GLY A 425 -2.57 -1.91 12.46
C GLY A 425 -2.17 -1.74 10.99
N TYR A 426 -2.62 -0.67 10.32
CA TYR A 426 -2.32 -0.39 8.92
C TYR A 426 -0.95 0.27 8.72
N PHE A 427 -0.61 1.28 9.54
CA PHE A 427 0.61 2.09 9.37
C PHE A 427 1.92 1.29 9.24
N PRO A 428 2.15 0.19 9.96
CA PRO A 428 3.36 -0.60 9.78
C PRO A 428 3.61 -1.04 8.33
N SER A 429 2.55 -1.31 7.56
CA SER A 429 2.64 -1.75 6.15
C SER A 429 3.46 -0.81 5.29
N TYR A 430 3.38 0.49 5.53
CA TYR A 430 4.12 1.51 4.79
C TYR A 430 5.64 1.39 4.94
N ALA A 431 6.14 1.34 6.19
CA ALA A 431 7.59 1.23 6.42
C ALA A 431 8.12 -0.18 6.08
N LEU A 432 7.32 -1.22 6.34
CA LEU A 432 7.63 -2.58 5.91
C LEU A 432 7.69 -2.67 4.38
N GLY A 433 6.78 -2.00 3.69
CA GLY A 433 6.79 -1.88 2.23
C GLY A 433 8.12 -1.32 1.71
N ALA A 434 8.61 -0.22 2.28
CA ALA A 434 9.90 0.38 1.90
C ALA A 434 11.08 -0.58 2.14
N VAL A 435 11.07 -1.31 3.27
CA VAL A 435 12.12 -2.30 3.58
C VAL A 435 12.08 -3.49 2.62
N ILE A 436 10.89 -4.01 2.34
CA ILE A 436 10.68 -5.10 1.37
C ILE A 436 11.13 -4.67 -0.02
N ALA A 437 10.72 -3.46 -0.46
CA ALA A 437 11.12 -2.88 -1.74
C ALA A 437 12.64 -2.84 -1.90
N ALA A 438 13.36 -2.35 -0.90
CA ALA A 438 14.82 -2.29 -0.93
C ALA A 438 15.47 -3.68 -0.97
N GLN A 439 14.90 -4.65 -0.25
CA GLN A 439 15.41 -6.03 -0.25
C GLN A 439 15.19 -6.72 -1.61
N LEU A 440 14.03 -6.52 -2.23
CA LEU A 440 13.74 -7.01 -3.57
C LEU A 440 14.63 -6.34 -4.62
N TYR A 441 14.78 -5.01 -4.53
CA TYR A 441 15.60 -4.24 -5.46
C TYR A 441 17.09 -4.60 -5.39
N GLU A 442 17.64 -4.86 -4.19
CA GLU A 442 19.01 -5.35 -4.01
C GLU A 442 19.23 -6.67 -4.76
N SER A 443 18.32 -7.64 -4.62
CA SER A 443 18.41 -8.93 -5.30
C SER A 443 18.20 -8.81 -6.82
N MET A 444 17.24 -8.00 -7.23
CA MET A 444 16.99 -7.71 -8.64
C MET A 444 18.23 -7.10 -9.33
N ARG A 445 18.89 -6.13 -8.72
CA ARG A 445 20.12 -5.52 -9.26
C ARG A 445 21.28 -6.51 -9.36
N ALA A 446 21.34 -7.47 -8.44
CA ALA A 446 22.38 -8.50 -8.50
C ALA A 446 22.16 -9.51 -9.65
N GLU A 447 20.89 -9.75 -10.02
CA GLU A 447 20.55 -10.70 -11.08
C GLU A 447 20.40 -10.07 -12.48
N LEU A 448 19.95 -8.80 -12.55
CA LEU A 448 19.73 -8.10 -13.82
C LEU A 448 20.91 -7.21 -14.16
N ALA A 449 21.90 -7.77 -14.86
CA ALA A 449 22.99 -6.98 -15.41
C ALA A 449 22.45 -5.90 -16.37
N GLY A 450 22.95 -4.66 -16.25
CA GLY A 450 22.56 -3.55 -17.13
C GLY A 450 21.16 -2.96 -16.84
N LEU A 451 20.61 -3.17 -15.65
CA LEU A 451 19.31 -2.61 -15.27
C LEU A 451 19.31 -1.08 -15.35
N ASP A 452 20.37 -0.40 -14.90
CA ASP A 452 20.47 1.06 -14.93
C ASP A 452 20.45 1.61 -16.37
N GLU A 453 21.12 0.95 -17.31
CA GLU A 453 21.10 1.29 -18.72
C GLU A 453 19.72 1.04 -19.36
N GLN A 454 19.03 -0.01 -18.98
CA GLN A 454 17.65 -0.27 -19.42
C GLN A 454 16.71 0.83 -18.93
N LEU A 455 16.76 1.16 -17.64
CA LEU A 455 15.94 2.24 -17.05
C LEU A 455 16.23 3.59 -17.71
N ALA A 456 17.50 3.90 -18.02
CA ALA A 456 17.89 5.14 -18.69
C ALA A 456 17.35 5.24 -20.13
N ARG A 457 17.00 4.11 -20.76
CA ARG A 457 16.34 4.06 -22.08
C ARG A 457 14.81 3.94 -21.99
N GLY A 458 14.23 3.88 -20.78
CA GLY A 458 12.80 3.67 -20.57
C GLY A 458 12.36 2.20 -20.81
N GLU A 459 13.24 1.25 -20.62
CA GLU A 459 13.00 -0.18 -20.78
C GLU A 459 12.77 -0.82 -19.40
N PHE A 460 11.50 -1.03 -19.03
CA PHE A 460 11.10 -1.55 -17.73
C PHE A 460 10.76 -3.05 -17.74
N SER A 461 10.77 -3.69 -18.92
CA SER A 461 10.33 -5.08 -19.08
C SER A 461 11.15 -6.08 -18.28
N GLY A 462 12.48 -5.88 -18.15
CA GLY A 462 13.36 -6.70 -17.34
C GLY A 462 12.99 -6.65 -15.86
N LEU A 463 12.77 -5.46 -15.32
CA LEU A 463 12.34 -5.21 -13.95
C LEU A 463 11.03 -5.94 -13.63
N PHE A 464 9.98 -5.70 -14.41
CA PHE A 464 8.68 -6.34 -14.19
C PHE A 464 8.69 -7.84 -14.52
N GLY A 465 9.55 -8.29 -15.41
CA GLY A 465 9.80 -9.71 -15.66
C GLY A 465 10.32 -10.42 -14.41
N TRP A 466 11.31 -9.81 -13.74
CA TRP A 466 11.84 -10.32 -12.48
C TRP A 466 10.78 -10.32 -11.37
N LEU A 467 10.09 -9.20 -11.17
CA LEU A 467 9.00 -9.09 -10.17
C LEU A 467 7.90 -10.12 -10.42
N ARG A 468 7.49 -10.31 -11.66
CA ARG A 468 6.47 -11.29 -12.02
C ARG A 468 6.90 -12.72 -11.69
N THR A 469 8.16 -13.05 -11.93
CA THR A 469 8.70 -14.39 -11.66
C THR A 469 8.83 -14.66 -10.16
N HIS A 470 9.35 -13.70 -9.39
CA HIS A 470 9.75 -13.92 -8.00
C HIS A 470 8.72 -13.48 -6.97
N VAL A 471 7.76 -12.62 -7.36
CA VAL A 471 6.78 -12.02 -6.44
C VAL A 471 5.35 -12.17 -6.97
N HIS A 472 5.01 -11.49 -8.07
CA HIS A 472 3.63 -11.34 -8.52
C HIS A 472 2.97 -12.68 -8.85
N GLY A 473 3.67 -13.53 -9.61
CA GLY A 473 3.17 -14.84 -10.06
C GLY A 473 2.91 -15.84 -8.92
N LEU A 474 3.31 -15.53 -7.69
CA LEU A 474 3.06 -16.35 -6.51
C LEU A 474 1.71 -16.02 -5.84
N GLY A 475 1.16 -14.82 -6.06
CA GLY A 475 -0.06 -14.38 -5.39
C GLY A 475 0.02 -14.58 -3.87
N ALA A 476 -1.06 -15.10 -3.28
CA ALA A 476 -1.11 -15.45 -1.87
C ALA A 476 -0.77 -16.93 -1.58
N LYS A 477 -0.07 -17.62 -2.50
CA LYS A 477 0.26 -19.06 -2.38
C LYS A 477 1.11 -19.37 -1.14
N VAL A 478 2.07 -18.50 -0.82
CA VAL A 478 2.98 -18.68 0.32
C VAL A 478 2.95 -17.48 1.26
N PRO A 479 3.33 -17.64 2.54
CA PRO A 479 3.52 -16.52 3.46
C PRO A 479 4.57 -15.53 2.95
N VAL A 480 4.43 -14.24 3.32
CA VAL A 480 5.36 -13.18 2.89
C VAL A 480 6.82 -13.47 3.26
N GLN A 481 7.09 -14.05 4.43
CA GLN A 481 8.43 -14.42 4.87
C GLN A 481 9.08 -15.49 3.96
N GLU A 482 8.29 -16.49 3.54
CA GLU A 482 8.74 -17.54 2.61
C GLU A 482 8.96 -16.96 1.21
N LEU A 483 8.06 -16.10 0.74
CA LEU A 483 8.17 -15.40 -0.53
C LEU A 483 9.49 -14.61 -0.59
N LEU A 484 9.75 -13.79 0.42
CA LEU A 484 10.97 -12.96 0.48
C LEU A 484 12.23 -13.83 0.54
N LYS A 485 12.22 -14.90 1.34
CA LYS A 485 13.35 -15.84 1.41
C LYS A 485 13.59 -16.53 0.07
N SER A 486 12.53 -16.88 -0.65
CA SER A 486 12.65 -17.47 -2.00
C SER A 486 13.16 -16.46 -3.02
N ALA A 487 12.65 -15.23 -3.01
CA ALA A 487 12.99 -14.18 -3.97
C ALA A 487 14.39 -13.57 -3.74
N THR A 488 14.87 -13.57 -2.49
CA THR A 488 16.08 -12.80 -2.11
C THR A 488 17.16 -13.62 -1.41
N GLY A 489 16.89 -14.89 -1.11
CA GLY A 489 17.77 -15.76 -0.34
C GLY A 489 17.86 -15.41 1.15
N LYS A 490 17.13 -14.42 1.63
CA LYS A 490 17.24 -13.85 3.00
C LYS A 490 15.86 -13.67 3.63
N PRO A 491 15.70 -13.81 4.95
CA PRO A 491 14.49 -13.39 5.65
C PRO A 491 14.34 -11.86 5.57
N LEU A 492 13.14 -11.35 5.88
CA LEU A 492 12.87 -9.92 5.96
C LEU A 492 13.86 -9.22 6.91
N SER A 493 14.52 -8.16 6.41
CA SER A 493 15.59 -7.47 7.15
C SER A 493 15.73 -6.01 6.75
N ALA A 494 15.87 -5.12 7.73
CA ALA A 494 16.17 -3.71 7.52
C ALA A 494 17.55 -3.46 6.87
N ALA A 495 18.45 -4.44 6.86
CA ALA A 495 19.82 -4.25 6.39
C ALA A 495 19.90 -3.83 4.91
N SER A 496 19.04 -4.38 4.04
CA SER A 496 19.02 -4.01 2.63
C SER A 496 18.56 -2.56 2.43
N PHE A 497 17.55 -2.12 3.19
CA PHE A 497 17.11 -0.72 3.17
C PHE A 497 18.22 0.22 3.65
N VAL A 498 18.89 -0.10 4.76
CA VAL A 498 19.99 0.71 5.28
C VAL A 498 21.12 0.84 4.25
N ARG A 499 21.56 -0.27 3.64
CA ARG A 499 22.59 -0.22 2.57
C ARG A 499 22.15 0.61 1.37
N TYR A 500 20.89 0.44 0.95
CA TYR A 500 20.33 1.20 -0.16
C TYR A 500 20.38 2.71 0.08
N VAL A 501 19.90 3.16 1.25
CA VAL A 501 19.89 4.60 1.56
C VAL A 501 21.29 5.15 1.86
N GLU A 502 22.19 4.36 2.45
CA GLU A 502 23.60 4.75 2.62
C GLU A 502 24.28 4.98 1.27
N ALA A 503 24.16 4.03 0.35
CA ALA A 503 24.72 4.16 -0.99
C ALA A 503 24.12 5.37 -1.74
N LYS A 504 22.79 5.56 -1.67
CA LYS A 504 22.12 6.64 -2.38
C LYS A 504 22.46 8.04 -1.87
N TYR A 505 22.58 8.20 -0.54
CA TYR A 505 22.68 9.51 0.09
C TYR A 505 24.08 9.90 0.56
N LEU A 506 25.00 8.95 0.76
CA LEU A 506 26.34 9.20 1.29
C LEU A 506 27.48 8.95 0.29
N GLU A 507 27.35 7.97 -0.62
CA GLU A 507 28.46 7.57 -1.51
C GLU A 507 28.75 8.54 -2.69
N THR A 508 27.95 9.59 -2.85
CA THR A 508 28.05 10.51 -3.99
C THR A 508 29.27 11.44 -3.98
N THR A 509 30.17 11.34 -3.00
CA THR A 509 31.35 12.22 -2.92
C THR A 509 32.63 11.65 -3.55
N ALA A 510 32.70 10.36 -3.83
CA ALA A 510 33.93 9.71 -4.31
C ALA A 510 34.03 9.58 -5.85
N SER A 511 32.88 9.62 -6.59
CA SER A 511 32.87 9.34 -8.05
C SER A 511 32.95 10.56 -8.96
N SER A 512 32.78 11.79 -8.45
CA SER A 512 32.86 13.00 -9.29
C SER A 512 34.29 13.58 -9.43
N ALA A 513 35.29 12.96 -8.80
CA ALA A 513 36.69 13.39 -8.88
C ALA A 513 37.51 12.57 -9.91
N ALA A 514 36.86 11.64 -10.63
CA ALA A 514 37.54 10.73 -11.57
C ALA A 514 36.85 10.65 -12.94
N ALA A 515 36.20 11.76 -13.40
CA ALA A 515 35.71 11.87 -14.79
C ALA A 515 36.19 13.17 -15.42
#